data_deb7c8542d77bf6517ef5490ecf42be4
#
_entry.id   deb7c8542d77bf6517ef5490ecf42be4
#
_cell.length_a   1.000
_cell.length_b   1.000
_cell.length_c   1.000
_cell.angle_alpha   90.00
_cell.angle_beta   90.00
_cell.angle_gamma   90.00
#
_symmetry.space_group_name_H-M   'P 1'
#
loop_
_entity.id
_entity.type
_entity.pdbx_description
1 polymer ?
#
loop_
_entity_poly.entity_id
_entity_poly.type
_entity_poly.pdbx_seq_one_letter_code
_entity_poly.pdbx_strand_id
1 'polypeptide(L)'
;MGEHAPRAVMTSYGNGVYKSTDAGKTWRNIGLKNTQHISRVVIHPKNPNIVFVAAQGALYGPNKERGIFKSIDGGKTWNNVLYVNDLTGFSELSMDYNNPLVMYAAMWEHQRLPWKVISGGPGSGLYKTIDGGITWNQIHNGLPEEKGKMAIAVSRSNSEKVYALVESDSNKELGGLFTSSNGGEKWSRISSDHSLIQRAWYYIELFIDPTDEEKLYVLNASAQRSIDGGK
;
A
#
# COMPACT_ATOMS: atom_id res chain seq x y z
N MET A 1 -5.07 -9.71 12.37
CA MET A 1 -5.20 -8.54 11.49
C MET A 1 -6.68 -8.32 11.22
N GLY A 2 -7.16 -7.07 11.18
CA GLY A 2 -8.52 -6.76 10.74
C GLY A 2 -8.66 -6.88 9.22
N GLU A 3 -9.88 -6.80 8.73
CA GLU A 3 -10.14 -6.78 7.28
C GLU A 3 -9.60 -5.49 6.66
N HIS A 4 -8.68 -5.61 5.71
CA HIS A 4 -8.12 -4.46 4.98
C HIS A 4 -8.95 -4.07 3.75
N ALA A 5 -9.91 -4.91 3.35
CA ALA A 5 -10.87 -4.65 2.29
C ALA A 5 -12.25 -4.36 2.92
N PRO A 6 -12.53 -3.12 3.32
CA PRO A 6 -13.73 -2.78 4.08
C PRO A 6 -14.98 -2.87 3.21
N ARG A 7 -15.70 -3.98 3.31
CA ARG A 7 -16.87 -4.28 2.46
C ARG A 7 -18.16 -3.63 2.91
N ALA A 8 -18.34 -3.43 4.21
CA ALA A 8 -19.60 -2.97 4.76
C ALA A 8 -19.40 -2.28 6.11
N VAL A 9 -20.50 -1.85 6.71
CA VAL A 9 -20.54 -1.25 8.04
C VAL A 9 -20.15 -2.23 9.17
N MET A 10 -20.03 -3.52 8.88
CA MET A 10 -19.67 -4.57 9.85
C MET A 10 -18.26 -5.14 9.59
N THR A 11 -17.35 -4.34 9.05
CA THR A 11 -15.95 -4.75 8.85
C THR A 11 -15.28 -4.98 10.20
N SER A 12 -14.76 -6.19 10.40
CA SER A 12 -14.09 -6.57 11.64
C SER A 12 -12.70 -5.97 11.72
N TYR A 13 -12.35 -5.40 12.87
CA TYR A 13 -11.00 -4.92 13.14
C TYR A 13 -10.19 -5.95 13.93
N GLY A 14 -8.89 -5.89 13.73
CA GLY A 14 -7.93 -6.77 14.37
C GLY A 14 -7.39 -6.21 15.68
N ASN A 15 -6.50 -6.97 16.27
CA ASN A 15 -5.85 -6.69 17.54
C ASN A 15 -4.32 -6.71 17.38
N GLY A 16 -3.80 -6.04 16.31
CA GLY A 16 -2.38 -5.89 16.06
C GLY A 16 -1.74 -7.05 15.31
N VAL A 17 -0.43 -7.22 15.50
CA VAL A 17 0.42 -8.16 14.79
C VAL A 17 0.67 -9.40 15.63
N TYR A 18 0.66 -10.57 14.97
CA TYR A 18 0.95 -11.85 15.58
C TYR A 18 2.15 -12.50 14.91
N LYS A 19 2.98 -13.15 15.71
CA LYS A 19 4.16 -13.88 15.26
C LYS A 19 4.13 -15.32 15.76
N SER A 20 4.46 -16.24 14.87
CA SER A 20 4.76 -17.64 15.18
C SER A 20 6.27 -17.87 15.11
N THR A 21 6.79 -18.73 15.96
CA THR A 21 8.19 -19.21 15.96
C THR A 21 8.27 -20.74 15.83
N ASP A 22 7.13 -21.39 15.59
CA ASP A 22 6.97 -22.84 15.53
C ASP A 22 6.20 -23.28 14.26
N ALA A 23 6.44 -22.59 13.15
CA ALA A 23 5.81 -22.85 11.85
C ALA A 23 4.27 -22.75 11.87
N GLY A 24 3.73 -21.81 12.63
CA GLY A 24 2.30 -21.51 12.68
C GLY A 24 1.50 -22.36 13.67
N LYS A 25 2.14 -23.21 14.49
CA LYS A 25 1.44 -24.02 15.50
C LYS A 25 0.89 -23.14 16.63
N THR A 26 1.67 -22.15 17.07
CA THR A 26 1.24 -21.15 18.06
C THR A 26 1.51 -19.73 17.56
N TRP A 27 0.72 -18.78 18.05
CA TRP A 27 0.80 -17.37 17.67
C TRP A 27 0.79 -16.48 18.91
N ARG A 28 1.73 -15.54 18.97
CA ARG A 28 1.83 -14.56 20.04
C ARG A 28 1.62 -13.16 19.48
N ASN A 29 0.77 -12.36 20.11
CA ASN A 29 0.64 -10.94 19.80
C ASN A 29 1.96 -10.22 20.12
N ILE A 30 2.47 -9.45 19.16
CA ILE A 30 3.74 -8.72 19.25
C ILE A 30 3.55 -7.21 19.16
N GLY A 31 2.34 -6.70 19.40
CA GLY A 31 2.06 -5.26 19.50
C GLY A 31 1.13 -4.72 18.44
N LEU A 32 1.12 -3.40 18.33
CA LEU A 32 0.30 -2.61 17.40
C LEU A 32 -1.22 -2.90 17.53
N LYS A 33 -1.70 -3.08 18.76
CA LYS A 33 -3.09 -3.49 19.06
C LYS A 33 -4.13 -2.47 18.57
N ASN A 34 -3.80 -1.20 18.61
CA ASN A 34 -4.73 -0.12 18.30
C ASN A 34 -4.74 0.27 16.80
N THR A 35 -3.94 -0.39 15.96
CA THR A 35 -3.92 -0.13 14.51
C THR A 35 -5.18 -0.60 13.80
N GLN A 36 -5.99 -1.44 14.43
CA GLN A 36 -7.26 -2.02 13.96
C GLN A 36 -7.13 -2.78 12.63
N HIS A 37 -6.77 -2.08 11.54
CA HIS A 37 -6.62 -2.66 10.21
C HIS A 37 -5.16 -2.55 9.77
N ILE A 38 -4.59 -3.67 9.33
CA ILE A 38 -3.23 -3.78 8.81
C ILE A 38 -3.34 -4.34 7.39
N SER A 39 -2.92 -3.56 6.41
CA SER A 39 -3.01 -3.94 5.00
C SER A 39 -1.83 -4.80 4.56
N ARG A 40 -0.63 -4.54 5.08
CA ARG A 40 0.56 -5.27 4.65
C ARG A 40 1.56 -5.48 5.81
N VAL A 41 2.25 -6.62 5.75
CA VAL A 41 3.44 -6.88 6.56
C VAL A 41 4.56 -7.27 5.61
N VAL A 42 5.68 -6.54 5.65
CA VAL A 42 6.85 -6.78 4.81
C VAL A 42 8.04 -7.09 5.70
N ILE A 43 8.68 -8.22 5.44
CA ILE A 43 9.88 -8.66 6.16
C ILE A 43 11.08 -8.44 5.24
N HIS A 44 12.14 -7.83 5.78
CA HIS A 44 13.38 -7.61 5.04
C HIS A 44 13.99 -8.95 4.61
N PRO A 45 14.32 -9.15 3.32
CA PRO A 45 14.68 -10.47 2.77
C PRO A 45 15.96 -11.09 3.35
N LYS A 46 16.87 -10.27 3.87
CA LYS A 46 18.16 -10.72 4.43
C LYS A 46 18.24 -10.60 5.95
N ASN A 47 17.27 -9.93 6.61
CA ASN A 47 17.28 -9.75 8.06
C ASN A 47 15.85 -9.81 8.62
N PRO A 48 15.39 -10.95 9.14
CA PRO A 48 14.02 -11.13 9.64
C PRO A 48 13.71 -10.31 10.90
N ASN A 49 14.69 -9.65 11.51
CA ASN A 49 14.45 -8.71 12.60
C ASN A 49 13.94 -7.35 12.12
N ILE A 50 14.15 -7.02 10.83
CA ILE A 50 13.62 -5.81 10.22
C ILE A 50 12.25 -6.14 9.60
N VAL A 51 11.20 -5.55 10.16
CA VAL A 51 9.81 -5.77 9.75
C VAL A 51 9.12 -4.43 9.60
N PHE A 52 8.37 -4.28 8.51
CA PHE A 52 7.50 -3.13 8.29
C PHE A 52 6.05 -3.58 8.34
N VAL A 53 5.24 -2.83 9.05
CA VAL A 53 3.79 -3.03 9.17
C VAL A 53 3.08 -1.79 8.68
N ALA A 54 2.25 -1.99 7.69
CA ALA A 54 1.46 -0.95 7.06
C ALA A 54 0.06 -0.91 7.69
N ALA A 55 -0.19 0.09 8.52
CA ALA A 55 -1.42 0.24 9.27
C ALA A 55 -2.40 1.18 8.55
N GLN A 56 -3.53 0.65 8.15
CA GLN A 56 -4.64 1.42 7.60
C GLN A 56 -5.32 2.25 8.69
N GLY A 57 -5.34 1.76 9.93
CA GLY A 57 -5.96 2.42 11.08
C GLY A 57 -7.47 2.23 11.17
N ALA A 58 -8.12 3.08 11.93
CA ALA A 58 -9.56 3.03 12.13
C ALA A 58 -10.34 3.37 10.84
N LEU A 59 -11.35 2.57 10.53
CA LEU A 59 -12.18 2.77 9.34
C LEU A 59 -13.23 3.88 9.55
N TYR A 60 -13.77 3.99 10.76
CA TYR A 60 -14.94 4.81 11.06
C TYR A 60 -14.62 6.19 11.64
N GLY A 61 -13.38 6.48 11.93
CA GLY A 61 -12.98 7.75 12.51
C GLY A 61 -11.47 7.97 12.52
N PRO A 62 -11.01 9.13 12.96
CA PRO A 62 -9.60 9.43 13.07
C PRO A 62 -8.93 8.54 14.13
N ASN A 63 -7.68 8.17 13.89
CA ASN A 63 -6.84 7.52 14.86
C ASN A 63 -5.36 7.73 14.55
N LYS A 64 -4.53 7.79 15.59
CA LYS A 64 -3.09 8.10 15.45
C LYS A 64 -2.24 6.89 15.10
N GLU A 65 -2.77 5.69 15.22
CA GLU A 65 -2.07 4.44 14.89
C GLU A 65 -2.25 4.06 13.42
N ARG A 66 -1.94 5.03 12.54
CA ARG A 66 -1.94 4.90 11.08
C ARG A 66 -0.52 5.06 10.54
N GLY A 67 -0.27 4.59 9.34
CA GLY A 67 1.00 4.75 8.65
C GLY A 67 1.87 3.52 8.66
N ILE A 68 3.19 3.69 8.61
CA ILE A 68 4.15 2.60 8.57
C ILE A 68 4.87 2.48 9.91
N PHE A 69 4.78 1.31 10.50
CA PHE A 69 5.53 0.95 11.70
C PHE A 69 6.71 0.05 11.31
N LYS A 70 7.89 0.37 11.81
CA LYS A 70 9.13 -0.40 11.62
C LYS A 70 9.59 -0.99 12.94
N SER A 71 9.95 -2.27 12.89
CA SER A 71 10.72 -2.96 13.93
C SER A 71 12.11 -3.30 13.39
N ILE A 72 13.12 -3.30 14.26
CA ILE A 72 14.48 -3.77 13.98
C ILE A 72 14.92 -4.92 14.89
N ASP A 73 14.01 -5.42 15.71
CA ASP A 73 14.24 -6.43 16.75
C ASP A 73 13.26 -7.63 16.67
N GLY A 74 12.70 -7.84 15.48
CA GLY A 74 11.78 -8.94 15.21
C GLY A 74 10.39 -8.78 15.81
N GLY A 75 9.95 -7.52 15.98
CA GLY A 75 8.63 -7.15 16.47
C GLY A 75 8.52 -7.01 17.98
N LYS A 76 9.64 -6.84 18.69
CA LYS A 76 9.61 -6.55 20.14
C LYS A 76 9.26 -5.09 20.41
N THR A 77 9.80 -4.18 19.57
CA THR A 77 9.50 -2.75 19.58
C THR A 77 9.11 -2.25 18.20
N TRP A 78 8.31 -1.17 18.16
CA TRP A 78 7.78 -0.58 16.95
C TRP A 78 7.91 0.93 16.97
N ASN A 79 8.42 1.50 15.87
CA ASN A 79 8.48 2.94 15.65
C ASN A 79 7.62 3.31 14.44
N ASN A 80 6.78 4.34 14.55
CA ASN A 80 6.08 4.89 13.40
C ASN A 80 7.08 5.70 12.57
N VAL A 81 7.36 5.25 11.35
CA VAL A 81 8.36 5.84 10.45
C VAL A 81 7.76 6.62 9.28
N LEU A 82 6.44 6.50 9.06
CA LEU A 82 5.69 7.35 8.13
C LEU A 82 4.28 7.57 8.68
N TYR A 83 4.00 8.77 9.10
CA TYR A 83 2.70 9.23 9.55
C TYR A 83 2.35 10.54 8.84
N VAL A 84 1.16 10.63 8.26
CA VAL A 84 0.69 11.83 7.54
C VAL A 84 -0.24 12.63 8.43
N ASN A 85 -1.37 12.04 8.80
CA ASN A 85 -2.36 12.60 9.73
C ASN A 85 -3.27 11.46 10.26
N ASP A 86 -4.20 11.78 11.15
CA ASP A 86 -5.08 10.81 11.79
C ASP A 86 -6.26 10.31 10.93
N LEU A 87 -6.40 10.80 9.70
CA LEU A 87 -7.34 10.30 8.69
C LEU A 87 -6.66 9.51 7.57
N THR A 88 -5.33 9.65 7.42
CA THR A 88 -4.57 9.01 6.34
C THR A 88 -3.91 7.73 6.84
N GLY A 89 -4.44 6.62 6.39
CA GLY A 89 -3.90 5.29 6.63
C GLY A 89 -3.06 4.81 5.47
N PHE A 90 -2.89 3.51 5.42
CA PHE A 90 -2.02 2.86 4.47
C PHE A 90 -2.80 1.96 3.51
N SER A 91 -2.46 1.97 2.23
CA SER A 91 -3.04 1.10 1.21
C SER A 91 -2.09 -0.04 0.81
N GLU A 92 -0.87 0.29 0.35
CA GLU A 92 0.06 -0.71 -0.18
C GLU A 92 1.53 -0.35 0.08
N LEU A 93 2.38 -1.36 0.36
CA LEU A 93 3.83 -1.24 0.56
C LEU A 93 4.56 -2.19 -0.38
N SER A 94 5.43 -1.64 -1.22
CA SER A 94 6.28 -2.39 -2.13
C SER A 94 7.75 -2.15 -1.81
N MET A 95 8.49 -3.22 -1.50
CA MET A 95 9.92 -3.19 -1.26
C MET A 95 10.67 -3.65 -2.51
N ASP A 96 11.72 -2.93 -2.88
CA ASP A 96 12.68 -3.42 -3.88
C ASP A 96 13.53 -4.54 -3.28
N TYR A 97 13.33 -5.77 -3.75
CA TYR A 97 14.06 -6.93 -3.25
C TYR A 97 15.53 -6.96 -3.66
N ASN A 98 15.92 -6.19 -4.71
CA ASN A 98 17.33 -6.04 -5.11
C ASN A 98 18.06 -5.04 -4.21
N ASN A 99 17.33 -4.00 -3.76
CA ASN A 99 17.83 -3.02 -2.80
C ASN A 99 16.77 -2.73 -1.72
N PRO A 100 16.71 -3.48 -0.62
CA PRO A 100 15.69 -3.33 0.42
C PRO A 100 15.71 -1.98 1.18
N LEU A 101 16.66 -1.10 0.90
CA LEU A 101 16.65 0.29 1.37
C LEU A 101 15.62 1.13 0.59
N VAL A 102 15.25 0.70 -0.62
CA VAL A 102 14.26 1.36 -1.46
C VAL A 102 12.89 0.73 -1.25
N MET A 103 11.92 1.54 -0.89
CA MET A 103 10.52 1.12 -0.75
C MET A 103 9.57 2.22 -1.23
N TYR A 104 8.41 1.79 -1.64
CA TYR A 104 7.31 2.64 -2.10
C TYR A 104 6.09 2.40 -1.23
N ALA A 105 5.45 3.49 -0.82
CA ALA A 105 4.30 3.48 0.07
C ALA A 105 3.13 4.22 -0.56
N ALA A 106 1.96 3.60 -0.59
CA ALA A 106 0.71 4.24 -0.98
C ALA A 106 -0.09 4.62 0.28
N MET A 107 -0.16 5.91 0.56
CA MET A 107 -0.94 6.47 1.67
C MET A 107 -2.32 6.87 1.19
N TRP A 108 -3.34 6.53 1.96
CA TRP A 108 -4.74 6.69 1.60
C TRP A 108 -5.53 7.37 2.72
N GLU A 109 -6.00 8.58 2.45
CA GLU A 109 -6.97 9.26 3.31
C GLU A 109 -8.34 8.66 3.07
N HIS A 110 -8.97 8.11 4.12
CA HIS A 110 -10.23 7.42 3.99
C HIS A 110 -11.06 7.47 5.27
N GLN A 111 -12.37 7.46 5.07
CA GLN A 111 -13.33 7.32 6.16
C GLN A 111 -14.60 6.63 5.69
N ARG A 112 -15.12 5.72 6.51
CA ARG A 112 -16.44 5.11 6.30
C ARG A 112 -17.46 5.79 7.20
N LEU A 113 -18.41 6.45 6.59
CA LEU A 113 -19.62 6.94 7.25
C LEU A 113 -20.77 5.98 6.97
N PRO A 114 -21.85 5.93 7.79
CA PRO A 114 -23.00 5.07 7.54
C PRO A 114 -23.64 5.23 6.15
N TRP A 115 -23.59 6.44 5.60
CA TRP A 115 -24.22 6.81 4.33
C TRP A 115 -23.22 7.13 3.21
N LYS A 116 -21.93 7.23 3.51
CA LYS A 116 -20.91 7.69 2.55
C LYS A 116 -19.57 7.01 2.79
N VAL A 117 -18.88 6.75 1.70
CA VAL A 117 -17.45 6.41 1.67
C VAL A 117 -16.68 7.66 1.25
N ILE A 118 -15.65 8.02 1.99
CA ILE A 118 -14.66 9.02 1.62
C ILE A 118 -13.41 8.25 1.21
N SER A 119 -13.03 8.36 -0.06
CA SER A 119 -11.84 7.74 -0.63
C SER A 119 -11.02 8.81 -1.30
N GLY A 120 -9.94 9.19 -0.66
CA GLY A 120 -9.09 10.29 -1.12
C GLY A 120 -9.20 11.53 -0.26
N GLY A 121 -8.20 12.37 -0.42
CA GLY A 121 -8.04 13.62 0.30
C GLY A 121 -6.58 14.10 0.24
N PRO A 122 -6.27 15.27 0.80
CA PRO A 122 -4.93 15.88 0.73
C PRO A 122 -3.82 15.01 1.36
N GLY A 123 -4.18 14.10 2.25
CA GLY A 123 -3.23 13.14 2.84
C GLY A 123 -2.89 11.96 1.94
N SER A 124 -3.68 11.69 0.88
CA SER A 124 -3.40 10.60 -0.05
C SER A 124 -2.20 10.91 -0.92
N GLY A 125 -1.31 9.93 -1.10
CA GLY A 125 -0.13 10.12 -1.94
C GLY A 125 0.76 8.89 -2.00
N LEU A 126 1.65 8.89 -2.99
CA LEU A 126 2.75 7.93 -3.07
C LEU A 126 3.99 8.52 -2.41
N TYR A 127 4.70 7.69 -1.67
CA TYR A 127 5.93 8.05 -0.97
C TYR A 127 7.02 7.05 -1.31
N LYS A 128 8.28 7.52 -1.34
CA LYS A 128 9.47 6.71 -1.57
C LYS A 128 10.47 6.94 -0.46
N THR A 129 11.09 5.88 -0.01
CA THR A 129 12.31 5.90 0.81
C THR A 129 13.46 5.28 0.03
N ILE A 130 14.69 5.72 0.30
CA ILE A 130 15.95 5.16 -0.23
C ILE A 130 16.93 4.81 0.88
N ASP A 131 16.52 4.92 2.14
CA ASP A 131 17.33 4.74 3.34
C ASP A 131 16.75 3.71 4.33
N GLY A 132 15.90 2.81 3.81
CA GLY A 132 15.28 1.77 4.63
C GLY A 132 14.20 2.28 5.57
N GLY A 133 13.51 3.36 5.17
CA GLY A 133 12.39 3.93 5.91
C GLY A 133 12.81 4.84 7.06
N ILE A 134 13.98 5.47 7.00
CA ILE A 134 14.37 6.55 7.92
C ILE A 134 13.72 7.85 7.48
N THR A 135 13.78 8.14 6.18
CA THR A 135 13.09 9.28 5.57
C THR A 135 12.17 8.84 4.44
N TRP A 136 11.08 9.59 4.23
CA TRP A 136 10.11 9.34 3.19
C TRP A 136 9.81 10.63 2.44
N ASN A 137 9.90 10.60 1.12
CA ASN A 137 9.61 11.73 0.25
C ASN A 137 8.37 11.43 -0.60
N GLN A 138 7.45 12.38 -0.66
CA GLN A 138 6.30 12.24 -1.54
C GLN A 138 6.71 12.34 -3.00
N ILE A 139 6.19 11.44 -3.82
CA ILE A 139 6.41 11.40 -5.26
C ILE A 139 5.09 11.70 -5.97
N HIS A 140 5.10 12.66 -6.91
CA HIS A 140 3.86 13.15 -7.55
C HIS A 140 4.02 13.52 -9.03
N ASN A 141 5.25 13.63 -9.54
CA ASN A 141 5.52 14.10 -10.90
C ASN A 141 4.89 13.18 -11.97
N GLY A 142 3.82 13.64 -12.62
CA GLY A 142 3.06 12.90 -13.61
C GLY A 142 1.90 12.06 -13.07
N LEU A 143 1.66 12.09 -11.75
CA LEU A 143 0.47 11.51 -11.12
C LEU A 143 -0.64 12.56 -10.99
N PRO A 144 -1.93 12.14 -10.92
CA PRO A 144 -3.02 13.07 -10.65
C PRO A 144 -2.84 13.78 -9.30
N GLU A 145 -3.33 15.01 -9.20
CA GLU A 145 -3.29 15.77 -7.95
C GLU A 145 -4.15 15.08 -6.89
N GLU A 146 -5.37 14.75 -7.21
CA GLU A 146 -6.28 14.02 -6.33
C GLU A 146 -6.13 12.51 -6.49
N LYS A 147 -5.97 11.82 -5.38
CA LYS A 147 -5.76 10.38 -5.32
C LYS A 147 -6.63 9.77 -4.23
N GLY A 148 -7.34 8.71 -4.59
CA GLY A 148 -8.02 7.82 -3.68
C GLY A 148 -7.11 6.67 -3.22
N LYS A 149 -7.68 5.47 -3.18
CA LYS A 149 -6.91 4.27 -2.86
C LYS A 149 -5.97 3.89 -4.01
N MET A 150 -4.78 3.44 -3.67
CA MET A 150 -3.74 3.12 -4.64
C MET A 150 -3.11 1.77 -4.34
N ALA A 151 -2.63 1.10 -5.40
CA ALA A 151 -1.66 0.01 -5.30
C ALA A 151 -0.36 0.41 -5.97
N ILE A 152 0.76 -0.14 -5.51
CA ILE A 152 2.09 0.13 -6.07
C ILE A 152 2.94 -1.14 -6.06
N ALA A 153 3.67 -1.38 -7.15
CA ALA A 153 4.58 -2.50 -7.25
C ALA A 153 5.87 -2.07 -7.95
N VAL A 154 7.02 -2.45 -7.38
CA VAL A 154 8.33 -2.34 -8.02
C VAL A 154 8.73 -3.69 -8.61
N SER A 155 9.27 -3.67 -9.83
CA SER A 155 9.69 -4.89 -10.52
C SER A 155 10.91 -5.52 -9.84
N ARG A 156 10.93 -6.84 -9.75
CA ARG A 156 12.09 -7.60 -9.28
C ARG A 156 13.16 -7.78 -10.36
N SER A 157 12.77 -7.78 -11.62
CA SER A 157 13.68 -7.89 -12.76
C SER A 157 14.36 -6.56 -13.09
N ASN A 158 13.73 -5.43 -12.73
CA ASN A 158 14.23 -4.08 -13.01
C ASN A 158 13.76 -3.10 -11.92
N SER A 159 14.64 -2.70 -11.00
CA SER A 159 14.31 -1.80 -9.89
C SER A 159 13.86 -0.39 -10.30
N GLU A 160 14.20 0.03 -11.54
CA GLU A 160 13.74 1.32 -12.08
C GLU A 160 12.30 1.28 -12.58
N LYS A 161 11.77 0.07 -12.84
CA LYS A 161 10.40 -0.13 -13.32
C LYS A 161 9.44 -0.27 -12.17
N VAL A 162 8.53 0.71 -12.06
CA VAL A 162 7.51 0.76 -11.01
C VAL A 162 6.14 1.01 -11.66
N TYR A 163 5.12 0.33 -11.15
CA TYR A 163 3.74 0.55 -11.58
C TYR A 163 2.88 0.97 -10.41
N ALA A 164 1.86 1.80 -10.69
CA ALA A 164 0.87 2.20 -9.70
C ALA A 164 -0.54 2.17 -10.31
N LEU A 165 -1.49 1.58 -9.59
CA LEU A 165 -2.92 1.80 -9.82
C LEU A 165 -3.37 2.96 -8.94
N VAL A 166 -3.98 3.96 -9.54
CA VAL A 166 -4.41 5.18 -8.84
C VAL A 166 -5.91 5.39 -9.05
N GLU A 167 -6.68 5.32 -7.98
CA GLU A 167 -8.06 5.76 -7.96
C GLU A 167 -8.11 7.29 -7.90
N SER A 168 -9.04 7.90 -8.64
CA SER A 168 -9.42 9.30 -8.47
C SER A 168 -10.93 9.36 -8.31
N ASP A 169 -11.40 9.64 -7.10
CA ASP A 169 -12.84 9.54 -6.76
C ASP A 169 -13.63 10.72 -7.31
N SER A 170 -13.07 11.92 -7.28
CA SER A 170 -13.74 13.13 -7.79
C SER A 170 -13.71 13.24 -9.31
N ASN A 171 -12.65 12.74 -9.95
CA ASN A 171 -12.51 12.73 -11.39
C ASN A 171 -11.97 11.39 -11.88
N LYS A 172 -12.89 10.47 -12.16
CA LYS A 172 -12.58 9.09 -12.59
C LYS A 172 -11.74 9.01 -13.87
N GLU A 173 -11.75 10.07 -14.68
CA GLU A 173 -10.94 10.16 -15.89
C GLU A 173 -9.44 10.35 -15.60
N LEU A 174 -9.08 10.80 -14.42
CA LEU A 174 -7.68 11.02 -14.02
C LEU A 174 -7.01 9.76 -13.44
N GLY A 175 -7.79 8.81 -12.97
CA GLY A 175 -7.29 7.54 -12.44
C GLY A 175 -6.81 6.58 -13.53
N GLY A 176 -6.28 5.43 -13.11
CA GLY A 176 -5.86 4.35 -14.01
C GLY A 176 -4.54 3.70 -13.62
N LEU A 177 -3.89 3.08 -14.60
CA LEU A 177 -2.58 2.45 -14.44
C LEU A 177 -1.48 3.41 -14.91
N PHE A 178 -0.52 3.62 -14.02
CA PHE A 178 0.66 4.46 -14.24
C PHE A 178 1.92 3.63 -14.19
N THR A 179 2.94 4.05 -14.92
CA THR A 179 4.29 3.45 -14.90
C THR A 179 5.36 4.52 -14.75
N SER A 180 6.45 4.13 -14.10
CA SER A 180 7.73 4.84 -14.08
C SER A 180 8.82 3.90 -14.57
N SER A 181 9.81 4.43 -15.31
CA SER A 181 11.02 3.72 -15.74
C SER A 181 12.28 4.34 -15.14
N ASN A 182 12.13 5.17 -14.11
CA ASN A 182 13.23 5.85 -13.42
C ASN A 182 13.00 5.84 -11.90
N GLY A 183 12.55 4.70 -11.36
CA GLY A 183 12.40 4.51 -9.93
C GLY A 183 11.37 5.43 -9.26
N GLY A 184 10.33 5.86 -10.00
CA GLY A 184 9.26 6.69 -9.47
C GLY A 184 9.50 8.20 -9.51
N GLU A 185 10.57 8.68 -10.16
CA GLU A 185 10.84 10.12 -10.28
C GLU A 185 9.86 10.80 -11.25
N LYS A 186 9.45 10.07 -12.30
CA LYS A 186 8.47 10.55 -13.27
C LYS A 186 7.50 9.42 -13.63
N TRP A 187 6.22 9.77 -13.72
CA TRP A 187 5.14 8.84 -14.03
C TRP A 187 4.45 9.19 -15.34
N SER A 188 3.97 8.17 -16.03
CA SER A 188 3.12 8.30 -17.20
C SER A 188 1.95 7.35 -17.09
N ARG A 189 0.74 7.82 -17.41
CA ARG A 189 -0.44 6.97 -17.46
C ARG A 189 -0.39 6.12 -18.73
N ILE A 190 -0.50 4.82 -18.59
CA ILE A 190 -0.48 3.85 -19.67
C ILE A 190 -1.85 3.26 -19.98
N SER A 191 -2.77 3.27 -18.99
CA SER A 191 -4.15 2.86 -19.20
C SER A 191 -5.11 3.73 -18.39
N SER A 192 -6.20 4.14 -19.03
CA SER A 192 -7.34 4.82 -18.40
C SER A 192 -8.56 3.88 -18.23
N ASP A 193 -8.37 2.57 -18.45
CA ASP A 193 -9.44 1.60 -18.28
C ASP A 193 -9.93 1.61 -16.83
N HIS A 194 -11.15 2.11 -16.64
CA HIS A 194 -11.78 2.20 -15.33
C HIS A 194 -12.03 0.84 -14.68
N SER A 195 -12.10 -0.25 -15.46
CA SER A 195 -12.26 -1.59 -14.93
C SER A 195 -11.12 -2.00 -13.99
N LEU A 196 -9.92 -1.41 -14.16
CA LEU A 196 -8.75 -1.65 -13.31
C LEU A 196 -8.90 -1.08 -11.89
N ILE A 197 -9.77 -0.07 -11.70
CA ILE A 197 -9.91 0.68 -10.45
C ILE A 197 -11.36 0.82 -9.95
N GLN A 198 -12.34 0.25 -10.66
CA GLN A 198 -13.78 0.45 -10.38
C GLN A 198 -14.24 0.04 -8.97
N ARG A 199 -13.49 -0.84 -8.31
CA ARG A 199 -13.74 -1.33 -6.95
C ARG A 199 -12.58 -1.05 -6.01
N ALA A 200 -11.82 0.02 -6.25
CA ALA A 200 -10.59 0.36 -5.52
C ALA A 200 -10.78 0.37 -4.00
N TRP A 201 -11.90 0.90 -3.49
CA TRP A 201 -12.24 0.88 -2.08
C TRP A 201 -12.14 -0.52 -1.46
N TYR A 202 -12.59 -1.56 -2.20
CA TYR A 202 -12.59 -2.94 -1.73
C TYR A 202 -11.36 -3.70 -2.19
N TYR A 203 -11.05 -3.62 -3.49
CA TYR A 203 -10.04 -4.42 -4.16
C TYR A 203 -9.21 -3.52 -5.06
N ILE A 204 -7.94 -3.36 -4.76
CA ILE A 204 -6.97 -2.70 -5.62
C ILE A 204 -5.61 -3.30 -5.30
N GLU A 205 -5.22 -4.34 -6.03
CA GLU A 205 -3.92 -4.96 -5.88
C GLU A 205 -3.24 -5.09 -7.24
N LEU A 206 -1.93 -4.89 -7.25
CA LEU A 206 -1.09 -4.92 -8.43
C LEU A 206 0.13 -5.78 -8.15
N PHE A 207 0.38 -6.73 -9.03
CA PHE A 207 1.55 -7.59 -8.97
C PHE A 207 2.27 -7.56 -10.31
N ILE A 208 3.60 -7.64 -10.26
CA ILE A 208 4.48 -7.77 -11.43
C ILE A 208 5.08 -9.17 -11.38
N ASP A 209 5.16 -9.83 -12.53
CA ASP A 209 5.88 -11.10 -12.64
C ASP A 209 7.33 -10.90 -12.18
N PRO A 210 7.87 -11.74 -11.30
CA PRO A 210 9.22 -11.55 -10.76
C PRO A 210 10.34 -11.62 -11.80
N THR A 211 10.06 -12.20 -12.98
CA THR A 211 11.04 -12.41 -14.06
C THR A 211 10.78 -11.55 -15.30
N ASP A 212 9.60 -10.90 -15.38
CA ASP A 212 9.18 -10.14 -16.56
C ASP A 212 8.44 -8.85 -16.13
N GLU A 213 9.11 -7.71 -16.28
CA GLU A 213 8.56 -6.41 -15.87
C GLU A 213 7.35 -5.94 -16.67
N GLU A 214 7.11 -6.51 -17.85
CA GLU A 214 5.95 -6.16 -18.70
C GLU A 214 4.72 -7.05 -18.39
N LYS A 215 4.88 -8.07 -17.57
CA LYS A 215 3.78 -8.96 -17.18
C LYS A 215 3.17 -8.54 -15.86
N LEU A 216 1.91 -8.08 -15.91
CA LEU A 216 1.19 -7.53 -14.76
C LEU A 216 -0.05 -8.35 -14.44
N TYR A 217 -0.39 -8.39 -13.17
CA TYR A 217 -1.65 -8.94 -12.66
C TYR A 217 -2.33 -7.88 -11.80
N VAL A 218 -3.58 -7.59 -12.13
CA VAL A 218 -4.43 -6.65 -11.39
C VAL A 218 -5.58 -7.41 -10.78
N LEU A 219 -5.75 -7.27 -9.47
CA LEU A 219 -6.89 -7.82 -8.75
C LEU A 219 -7.82 -6.69 -8.33
N ASN A 220 -8.95 -6.63 -9.02
CA ASN A 220 -10.05 -5.72 -8.74
C ASN A 220 -11.38 -6.51 -8.69
N ALA A 221 -12.48 -6.02 -9.25
CA ALA A 221 -13.71 -6.78 -9.35
C ALA A 221 -13.57 -8.06 -10.19
N SER A 222 -12.69 -8.03 -11.19
CA SER A 222 -12.18 -9.18 -11.93
C SER A 222 -10.66 -9.22 -11.87
N ALA A 223 -10.08 -10.42 -11.93
CA ALA A 223 -8.65 -10.57 -12.11
C ALA A 223 -8.31 -10.32 -13.59
N GLN A 224 -7.33 -9.47 -13.83
CA GLN A 224 -6.86 -9.11 -15.17
C GLN A 224 -5.35 -9.34 -15.28
N ARG A 225 -4.86 -9.61 -16.48
CA ARG A 225 -3.45 -9.79 -16.79
C ARG A 225 -3.06 -9.02 -18.04
N SER A 226 -1.94 -8.32 -17.97
CA SER A 226 -1.23 -7.77 -19.14
C SER A 226 0.06 -8.54 -19.38
N ILE A 227 0.52 -8.57 -20.63
CA ILE A 227 1.80 -9.14 -21.08
C ILE A 227 2.65 -8.12 -21.85
N ASP A 228 2.22 -6.87 -21.88
CA ASP A 228 2.78 -5.77 -22.67
C ASP A 228 2.92 -4.47 -21.84
N GLY A 229 3.07 -4.61 -20.53
CA GLY A 229 3.24 -3.49 -19.62
C GLY A 229 1.98 -2.67 -19.37
N GLY A 230 0.80 -3.24 -19.62
CA GLY A 230 -0.48 -2.58 -19.35
C GLY A 230 -1.05 -1.74 -20.49
N LYS A 231 -0.59 -1.98 -21.73
CA LYS A 231 -1.06 -1.30 -22.94
C LYS A 231 -2.36 -1.88 -23.47
#